data_0d19d4b929c08cf44386e7a16323b685
#
_entry.id   0d19d4b929c08cf44386e7a16323b685
#
_cell.length_a   1.000
_cell.length_b   1.000
_cell.length_c   1.000
_cell.angle_alpha   90.00
_cell.angle_beta   90.00
_cell.angle_gamma   90.00
#
_symmetry.space_group_name_H-M   'P 1'
#
loop_
_entity.id
_entity.type
_entity.pdbx_description
1 polymer ?
#
loop_
_entity_poly.entity_id
_entity_poly.type
_entity_poly.pdbx_seq_one_letter_code
_entity_poly.pdbx_strand_id
1 'polypeptide(L)'
;MTYERFEQLPVWQAAIGPGRQVYALTAKPAFRRQRSLRDQLERAAVSASNNIAEGFERGTTRELLTFLYIARGSAGEVRSMLCLLETLPGFENLKSEISNLKSEAEGVSRQLRAWADSLQNSKIPGQRYLTEKARKATRAREEREQFLDELRRLREPSASQTRPVVQGEPR
;
A
#
# COMPACT_ATOMS: atom_id res chain seq x y z
N MET A 1 0.50 -7.95 12.98
CA MET A 1 -0.61 -8.85 12.56
C MET A 1 -0.27 -9.39 11.18
N THR A 2 -0.35 -10.70 11.00
CA THR A 2 -0.12 -11.35 9.69
C THR A 2 -1.48 -11.78 9.18
N TYR A 3 -1.91 -11.27 8.04
CA TYR A 3 -3.15 -11.67 7.38
C TYR A 3 -2.88 -12.91 6.52
N GLU A 4 -3.74 -13.91 6.57
CA GLU A 4 -3.63 -15.15 5.79
C GLU A 4 -4.40 -15.07 4.47
N ARG A 5 -5.43 -14.23 4.42
CA ARG A 5 -6.35 -14.09 3.30
C ARG A 5 -6.64 -12.61 3.05
N PHE A 6 -6.82 -12.24 1.78
CA PHE A 6 -7.10 -10.84 1.41
C PHE A 6 -8.41 -10.32 2.00
N GLU A 7 -9.40 -11.18 2.24
CA GLU A 7 -10.68 -10.79 2.83
C GLU A 7 -10.55 -10.27 4.26
N GLN A 8 -9.44 -10.58 4.93
CA GLN A 8 -9.12 -10.08 6.28
C GLN A 8 -8.49 -8.68 6.26
N LEU A 9 -8.09 -8.19 5.08
CA LEU A 9 -7.46 -6.88 4.95
C LEU A 9 -8.46 -5.75 5.18
N PRO A 10 -8.24 -4.86 6.15
CA PRO A 10 -9.14 -3.73 6.40
C PRO A 10 -9.36 -2.86 5.15
N VAL A 11 -8.33 -2.65 4.35
CA VAL A 11 -8.41 -1.84 3.13
C VAL A 11 -9.23 -2.52 2.03
N TRP A 12 -9.19 -3.85 1.94
CA TRP A 12 -10.04 -4.60 1.00
C TRP A 12 -11.52 -4.50 1.43
N GLN A 13 -11.80 -4.70 2.71
CA GLN A 13 -13.15 -4.54 3.27
C GLN A 13 -13.67 -3.11 3.06
N ALA A 14 -12.81 -2.10 3.26
CA ALA A 14 -13.15 -0.72 2.98
C ALA A 14 -13.44 -0.46 1.49
N ALA A 15 -12.79 -1.16 0.55
CA ALA A 15 -13.00 -0.99 -0.89
C ALA A 15 -14.29 -1.66 -1.39
N ILE A 16 -14.73 -2.76 -0.76
CA ILE A 16 -15.97 -3.46 -1.11
C ILE A 16 -17.21 -2.60 -0.84
N GLY A 17 -17.20 -1.78 0.22
CA GLY A 17 -18.30 -0.86 0.56
C GLY A 17 -18.68 0.06 -0.60
N PRO A 18 -17.77 0.95 -1.04
CA PRO A 18 -17.96 1.80 -2.21
C PRO A 18 -18.32 1.03 -3.49
N GLY A 19 -17.71 -0.14 -3.71
CA GLY A 19 -18.06 -1.01 -4.84
C GLY A 19 -19.54 -1.35 -4.87
N ARG A 20 -20.11 -1.84 -3.78
CA ARG A 20 -21.55 -2.16 -3.68
C ARG A 20 -22.42 -0.92 -3.85
N GLN A 21 -22.01 0.21 -3.27
CA GLN A 21 -22.78 1.47 -3.37
C GLN A 21 -22.78 2.01 -4.79
N VAL A 22 -21.68 1.86 -5.56
CA VAL A 22 -21.63 2.20 -6.98
C VAL A 22 -22.69 1.42 -7.75
N TYR A 23 -22.82 0.11 -7.57
CA TYR A 23 -23.85 -0.69 -8.24
C TYR A 23 -25.27 -0.26 -7.83
N ALA A 24 -25.48 0.07 -6.56
CA ALA A 24 -26.78 0.59 -6.10
C ALA A 24 -27.10 1.96 -6.73
N LEU A 25 -26.10 2.83 -6.83
CA LEU A 25 -26.22 4.15 -7.46
C LEU A 25 -26.50 4.02 -8.96
N THR A 26 -25.76 3.19 -9.68
CA THR A 26 -25.86 3.03 -11.13
C THR A 26 -27.14 2.29 -11.59
N ALA A 27 -27.80 1.54 -10.70
CA ALA A 27 -29.10 0.94 -10.94
C ALA A 27 -30.25 1.98 -11.02
N LYS A 28 -30.01 3.22 -10.58
CA LYS A 28 -31.06 4.25 -10.53
C LYS A 28 -31.45 4.77 -11.93
N PRO A 29 -32.69 5.26 -12.09
CA PRO A 29 -33.18 5.74 -13.40
C PRO A 29 -32.32 6.82 -14.06
N ALA A 30 -31.62 7.65 -13.28
CA ALA A 30 -30.71 8.69 -13.78
C ALA A 30 -29.64 8.13 -14.72
N PHE A 31 -29.20 6.88 -14.53
CA PHE A 31 -28.16 6.23 -15.35
C PHE A 31 -28.68 5.55 -16.61
N ARG A 32 -30.03 5.48 -16.85
CA ARG A 32 -30.57 4.77 -18.03
C ARG A 32 -30.02 5.24 -19.37
N ARG A 33 -29.72 6.55 -19.48
CA ARG A 33 -29.15 7.17 -20.68
C ARG A 33 -27.63 7.39 -20.61
N GLN A 34 -27.00 6.97 -19.53
CA GLN A 34 -25.57 7.21 -19.24
C GLN A 34 -24.78 5.89 -19.19
N ARG A 35 -25.01 4.98 -20.16
CA ARG A 35 -24.42 3.64 -20.16
C ARG A 35 -22.90 3.66 -20.05
N SER A 36 -22.22 4.48 -20.87
CA SER A 36 -20.76 4.55 -20.87
C SER A 36 -20.20 4.98 -19.50
N LEU A 37 -20.82 5.99 -18.88
CA LEU A 37 -20.40 6.48 -17.57
C LEU A 37 -20.67 5.45 -16.47
N ARG A 38 -21.84 4.79 -16.52
CA ARG A 38 -22.18 3.69 -15.62
C ARG A 38 -21.13 2.57 -15.71
N ASP A 39 -20.86 2.07 -16.93
CA ASP A 39 -19.96 0.94 -17.14
C ASP A 39 -18.52 1.27 -16.71
N GLN A 40 -18.08 2.51 -16.89
CA GLN A 40 -16.76 2.96 -16.42
C GLN A 40 -16.71 3.05 -14.89
N LEU A 41 -17.72 3.62 -14.25
CA LEU A 41 -17.81 3.76 -12.80
C LEU A 41 -17.83 2.40 -12.11
N GLU A 42 -18.64 1.46 -12.62
CA GLU A 42 -18.72 0.08 -12.12
C GLU A 42 -17.37 -0.65 -12.27
N ARG A 43 -16.72 -0.55 -13.44
CA ARG A 43 -15.41 -1.14 -13.65
C ARG A 43 -14.34 -0.58 -12.71
N ALA A 44 -14.28 0.73 -12.55
CA ALA A 44 -13.32 1.36 -11.67
C ALA A 44 -13.54 0.94 -10.20
N ALA A 45 -14.80 0.86 -9.76
CA ALA A 45 -15.14 0.46 -8.40
C ALA A 45 -14.72 -0.98 -8.08
N VAL A 46 -15.00 -1.93 -9.01
CA VAL A 46 -14.57 -3.33 -8.88
C VAL A 46 -13.05 -3.46 -8.99
N SER A 47 -12.43 -2.69 -9.88
CA SER A 47 -10.97 -2.71 -10.08
C SER A 47 -10.21 -2.37 -8.80
N ALA A 48 -10.72 -1.46 -7.95
CA ALA A 48 -10.06 -1.12 -6.69
C ALA A 48 -9.90 -2.34 -5.77
N SER A 49 -10.99 -3.07 -5.49
CA SER A 49 -10.95 -4.26 -4.62
C SER A 49 -10.21 -5.43 -5.25
N ASN A 50 -10.38 -5.65 -6.55
CA ASN A 50 -9.70 -6.74 -7.27
C ASN A 50 -8.18 -6.58 -7.28
N ASN A 51 -7.67 -5.36 -7.49
CA ASN A 51 -6.22 -5.12 -7.47
C ASN A 51 -5.64 -5.29 -6.05
N ILE A 52 -6.39 -4.97 -4.99
CA ILE A 52 -5.94 -5.27 -3.62
C ILE A 52 -5.81 -6.79 -3.43
N ALA A 53 -6.81 -7.57 -3.84
CA ALA A 53 -6.82 -9.02 -3.75
C ALA A 53 -5.68 -9.63 -4.58
N GLU A 54 -5.56 -9.23 -5.86
CA GLU A 54 -4.50 -9.72 -6.74
C GLU A 54 -3.11 -9.41 -6.19
N GLY A 55 -2.87 -8.17 -5.74
CA GLY A 55 -1.59 -7.80 -5.13
C GLY A 55 -1.28 -8.59 -3.86
N PHE A 56 -2.30 -8.95 -3.07
CA PHE A 56 -2.12 -9.79 -1.89
C PHE A 56 -1.72 -11.22 -2.25
N GLU A 57 -2.32 -11.80 -3.27
CA GLU A 57 -2.01 -13.16 -3.76
C GLU A 57 -0.64 -13.23 -4.47
N ARG A 58 -0.05 -12.10 -4.90
CA ARG A 58 1.31 -12.06 -5.44
C ARG A 58 2.35 -12.32 -4.34
N GLY A 59 3.40 -13.06 -4.68
CA GLY A 59 4.38 -13.56 -3.71
C GLY A 59 5.35 -12.51 -3.17
N THR A 60 5.50 -11.34 -3.81
CA THR A 60 6.53 -10.35 -3.48
C THR A 60 5.96 -9.01 -3.02
N THR A 61 6.70 -8.32 -2.15
CA THR A 61 6.34 -6.94 -1.72
C THR A 61 6.31 -5.97 -2.89
N ARG A 62 7.20 -6.13 -3.89
CA ARG A 62 7.25 -5.26 -5.06
C ARG A 62 5.99 -5.38 -5.91
N GLU A 63 5.52 -6.59 -6.17
CA GLU A 63 4.27 -6.80 -6.90
C GLU A 63 3.08 -6.25 -6.12
N LEU A 64 2.98 -6.55 -4.81
CA LEU A 64 1.92 -5.96 -3.98
C LEU A 64 1.89 -4.44 -4.10
N LEU A 65 3.02 -3.75 -3.98
CA LEU A 65 3.10 -2.30 -4.12
C LEU A 65 2.55 -1.82 -5.47
N THR A 66 2.91 -2.50 -6.56
CA THR A 66 2.39 -2.17 -7.90
C THR A 66 0.87 -2.23 -7.93
N PHE A 67 0.28 -3.32 -7.42
CA PHE A 67 -1.17 -3.49 -7.41
C PHE A 67 -1.88 -2.52 -6.44
N LEU A 68 -1.26 -2.15 -5.32
CA LEU A 68 -1.81 -1.11 -4.44
C LEU A 68 -1.88 0.26 -5.12
N TYR A 69 -0.88 0.61 -5.95
CA TYR A 69 -0.94 1.84 -6.74
C TYR A 69 -2.00 1.79 -7.84
N ILE A 70 -2.20 0.63 -8.50
CA ILE A 70 -3.28 0.44 -9.46
C ILE A 70 -4.65 0.54 -8.77
N ALA A 71 -4.83 -0.12 -7.63
CA ALA A 71 -6.05 -0.01 -6.81
C ALA A 71 -6.35 1.44 -6.39
N ARG A 72 -5.30 2.18 -6.00
CA ARG A 72 -5.43 3.59 -5.65
C ARG A 72 -5.81 4.46 -6.86
N GLY A 73 -5.26 4.17 -8.04
CA GLY A 73 -5.67 4.79 -9.30
C GLY A 73 -7.16 4.56 -9.57
N SER A 74 -7.63 3.32 -9.42
CA SER A 74 -9.04 2.95 -9.60
C SER A 74 -9.98 3.69 -8.61
N ALA A 75 -9.59 3.83 -7.35
CA ALA A 75 -10.33 4.65 -6.39
C ALA A 75 -10.33 6.14 -6.79
N GLY A 76 -9.26 6.62 -7.40
CA GLY A 76 -9.17 7.96 -7.99
C GLY A 76 -10.12 8.15 -9.18
N GLU A 77 -10.24 7.16 -10.07
CA GLU A 77 -11.19 7.16 -11.19
C GLU A 77 -12.63 7.20 -10.70
N VAL A 78 -13.00 6.41 -9.69
CA VAL A 78 -14.33 6.47 -9.05
C VAL A 78 -14.62 7.89 -8.57
N ARG A 79 -13.69 8.50 -7.84
CA ARG A 79 -13.87 9.88 -7.33
C ARG A 79 -14.02 10.90 -8.47
N SER A 80 -13.22 10.79 -9.51
CA SER A 80 -13.26 11.68 -10.68
C SER A 80 -14.62 11.60 -11.37
N MET A 81 -15.14 10.38 -11.59
CA MET A 81 -16.45 10.19 -12.21
C MET A 81 -17.60 10.68 -11.33
N LEU A 82 -17.50 10.49 -10.01
CA LEU A 82 -18.50 11.03 -9.06
C LEU A 82 -18.48 12.56 -9.06
N CYS A 83 -17.32 13.21 -9.16
CA CYS A 83 -17.23 14.66 -9.35
C CYS A 83 -17.90 15.10 -10.66
N LEU A 84 -17.73 14.35 -11.74
CA LEU A 84 -18.40 14.64 -13.01
C LEU A 84 -19.94 14.52 -12.84
N LEU A 85 -20.44 13.48 -12.17
CA LEU A 85 -21.88 13.30 -11.93
C LEU A 85 -22.52 14.47 -11.18
N GLU A 86 -21.79 15.10 -10.25
CA GLU A 86 -22.29 16.28 -9.52
C GLU A 86 -22.57 17.49 -10.42
N THR A 87 -21.93 17.53 -11.59
CA THR A 87 -22.08 18.62 -12.57
C THR A 87 -23.10 18.34 -13.67
N LEU A 88 -23.50 17.07 -13.81
CA LEU A 88 -24.42 16.66 -14.87
C LEU A 88 -25.87 16.88 -14.48
N PRO A 89 -26.75 17.32 -15.42
CA PRO A 89 -28.17 17.42 -15.17
C PRO A 89 -28.79 16.05 -14.96
N GLY A 90 -29.80 15.98 -14.08
CA GLY A 90 -30.53 14.77 -13.74
C GLY A 90 -29.97 13.98 -12.57
N PHE A 91 -28.90 14.49 -11.91
CA PHE A 91 -28.29 13.89 -10.71
C PHE A 91 -28.50 14.72 -9.44
N GLU A 92 -29.30 15.78 -9.48
CA GLU A 92 -29.52 16.73 -8.38
C GLU A 92 -30.01 16.04 -7.11
N ASN A 93 -30.92 15.07 -7.25
CA ASN A 93 -31.47 14.30 -6.14
C ASN A 93 -30.51 13.25 -5.57
N LEU A 94 -29.36 13.03 -6.19
CA LEU A 94 -28.35 12.04 -5.80
C LEU A 94 -27.10 12.69 -5.19
N LYS A 95 -27.05 14.02 -5.07
CA LYS A 95 -25.85 14.75 -4.61
C LYS A 95 -25.33 14.28 -3.25
N SER A 96 -26.22 14.03 -2.29
CA SER A 96 -25.80 13.55 -0.96
C SER A 96 -25.15 12.17 -1.03
N GLU A 97 -25.76 11.25 -1.80
CA GLU A 97 -25.25 9.89 -1.98
C GLU A 97 -23.92 9.88 -2.75
N ILE A 98 -23.80 10.70 -3.79
CA ILE A 98 -22.58 10.88 -4.56
C ILE A 98 -21.47 11.46 -3.66
N SER A 99 -21.78 12.46 -2.84
CA SER A 99 -20.81 13.07 -1.92
C SER A 99 -20.30 12.08 -0.87
N ASN A 100 -21.20 11.27 -0.29
CA ASN A 100 -20.83 10.22 0.66
C ASN A 100 -19.91 9.20 0.01
N LEU A 101 -20.25 8.72 -1.18
CA LEU A 101 -19.47 7.74 -1.92
C LEU A 101 -18.10 8.28 -2.32
N LYS A 102 -18.00 9.57 -2.66
CA LYS A 102 -16.70 10.25 -2.88
C LYS A 102 -15.83 10.21 -1.64
N SER A 103 -16.39 10.50 -0.48
CA SER A 103 -15.68 10.48 0.80
C SER A 103 -15.18 9.09 1.16
N GLU A 104 -15.98 8.05 0.92
CA GLU A 104 -15.58 6.67 1.15
C GLU A 104 -14.45 6.25 0.19
N ALA A 105 -14.57 6.55 -1.11
CA ALA A 105 -13.52 6.26 -2.09
C ALA A 105 -12.20 7.01 -1.77
N GLU A 106 -12.29 8.22 -1.22
CA GLU A 106 -11.12 8.93 -0.70
C GLU A 106 -10.52 8.23 0.51
N GLY A 107 -11.35 7.74 1.43
CA GLY A 107 -10.92 6.94 2.57
C GLY A 107 -10.12 5.71 2.14
N VAL A 108 -10.60 4.97 1.13
CA VAL A 108 -9.88 3.83 0.52
C VAL A 108 -8.53 4.28 -0.06
N SER A 109 -8.51 5.36 -0.83
CA SER A 109 -7.27 5.89 -1.42
C SER A 109 -6.23 6.26 -0.36
N ARG A 110 -6.64 6.86 0.78
CA ARG A 110 -5.75 7.18 1.91
C ARG A 110 -5.20 5.92 2.58
N GLN A 111 -6.04 4.91 2.81
CA GLN A 111 -5.61 3.63 3.40
C GLN A 111 -4.60 2.91 2.49
N LEU A 112 -4.85 2.87 1.18
CA LEU A 112 -3.93 2.30 0.20
C LEU A 112 -2.58 2.98 0.20
N ARG A 113 -2.57 4.33 0.27
CA ARG A 113 -1.33 5.10 0.38
C ARG A 113 -0.57 4.76 1.66
N ALA A 114 -1.23 4.81 2.82
CA ALA A 114 -0.60 4.52 4.09
C ALA A 114 0.00 3.11 4.14
N TRP A 115 -0.69 2.12 3.55
CA TRP A 115 -0.18 0.76 3.46
C TRP A 115 1.01 0.66 2.50
N ALA A 116 0.94 1.29 1.33
CA ALA A 116 2.06 1.34 0.39
C ALA A 116 3.30 1.99 1.02
N ASP A 117 3.14 3.13 1.70
CA ASP A 117 4.22 3.83 2.41
C ASP A 117 4.85 2.94 3.50
N SER A 118 4.02 2.21 4.27
CA SER A 118 4.48 1.24 5.27
C SER A 118 5.29 0.09 4.66
N LEU A 119 4.86 -0.43 3.50
CA LEU A 119 5.58 -1.49 2.79
C LEU A 119 6.90 -1.02 2.20
N GLN A 120 6.95 0.19 1.65
CA GLN A 120 8.17 0.78 1.11
C GLN A 120 9.25 0.97 2.18
N ASN A 121 8.84 1.33 3.40
CA ASN A 121 9.72 1.51 4.54
C ASN A 121 10.02 0.19 5.28
N SER A 122 9.43 -0.93 4.85
CA SER A 122 9.67 -2.23 5.47
C SER A 122 11.01 -2.82 5.03
N LYS A 123 11.69 -3.52 5.95
CA LYS A 123 12.94 -4.24 5.65
C LYS A 123 12.74 -5.56 4.90
N ILE A 124 11.54 -5.83 4.36
CA ILE A 124 11.19 -7.07 3.66
C ILE A 124 11.10 -6.81 2.15
N PRO A 125 12.21 -6.76 1.41
CA PRO A 125 12.19 -6.47 -0.03
C PRO A 125 11.78 -7.68 -0.89
N GLY A 126 11.71 -8.89 -0.31
CA GLY A 126 11.58 -10.15 -1.03
C GLY A 126 10.22 -10.82 -0.92
N GLN A 127 10.24 -12.13 -0.99
CA GLN A 127 9.07 -13.01 -0.95
C GLN A 127 8.36 -12.94 0.41
N ARG A 128 7.05 -12.65 0.43
CA ARG A 128 6.26 -12.46 1.66
C ARG A 128 5.87 -13.76 2.35
N TYR A 129 5.66 -14.81 1.57
CA TYR A 129 5.38 -16.16 2.09
C TYR A 129 6.67 -16.95 2.17
N LEU A 130 7.53 -16.58 3.13
CA LEU A 130 8.72 -17.38 3.39
C LEU A 130 8.30 -18.70 4.03
N THR A 131 8.62 -19.81 3.37
CA THR A 131 8.56 -21.12 4.00
C THR A 131 9.42 -21.11 5.27
N GLU A 132 9.13 -21.97 6.23
CA GLU A 132 9.92 -22.07 7.47
C GLU A 132 11.42 -22.28 7.19
N LYS A 133 11.71 -23.03 6.12
CA LYS A 133 13.08 -23.22 5.60
C LYS A 133 13.72 -21.91 5.13
N ALA A 134 12.99 -21.07 4.42
CA ALA A 134 13.49 -19.79 3.94
C ALA A 134 13.66 -18.77 5.10
N ARG A 135 12.77 -18.77 6.10
CA ARG A 135 12.93 -17.96 7.32
C ARG A 135 14.20 -18.35 8.10
N LYS A 136 14.46 -19.65 8.27
CA LYS A 136 15.68 -20.16 8.90
C LYS A 136 16.93 -19.75 8.12
N ALA A 137 16.90 -19.83 6.79
CA ALA A 137 18.02 -19.44 5.95
C ALA A 137 18.32 -17.92 6.03
N THR A 138 17.28 -17.07 6.02
CA THR A 138 17.43 -15.62 6.16
C THR A 138 18.02 -15.26 7.54
N ARG A 139 17.49 -15.86 8.62
CA ARG A 139 17.98 -15.64 9.98
C ARG A 139 19.45 -16.07 10.13
N ALA A 140 19.80 -17.25 9.62
CA ALA A 140 21.19 -17.73 9.65
C ALA A 140 22.14 -16.80 8.86
N ARG A 141 21.67 -16.21 7.75
CA ARG A 141 22.43 -15.21 7.00
C ARG A 141 22.65 -13.91 7.78
N GLU A 142 21.61 -13.38 8.41
CA GLU A 142 21.68 -12.18 9.25
C GLU A 142 22.61 -12.38 10.45
N GLU A 143 22.50 -13.50 11.13
CA GLU A 143 23.38 -13.88 12.26
C GLU A 143 24.85 -13.99 11.81
N ARG A 144 25.09 -14.56 10.62
CA ARG A 144 26.44 -14.63 10.03
C ARG A 144 26.99 -13.25 9.68
N GLU A 145 26.20 -12.37 9.08
CA GLU A 145 26.63 -11.01 8.74
C GLU A 145 26.96 -10.20 10.01
N GLN A 146 26.13 -10.29 11.05
CA GLN A 146 26.39 -9.65 12.34
C GLN A 146 27.69 -10.16 12.97
N PHE A 147 27.91 -11.47 12.96
CA PHE A 147 29.13 -12.07 13.50
C PHE A 147 30.38 -11.62 12.70
N LEU A 148 30.30 -11.56 11.39
CA LEU A 148 31.42 -11.07 10.56
C LEU A 148 31.72 -9.58 10.81
N ASP A 149 30.72 -8.77 11.02
CA ASP A 149 30.91 -7.35 11.35
C ASP A 149 31.52 -7.16 12.74
N GLU A 150 31.13 -7.98 13.71
CA GLU A 150 31.74 -8.00 15.04
C GLU A 150 33.21 -8.41 14.98
N LEU A 151 33.54 -9.45 14.21
CA LEU A 151 34.92 -9.85 13.96
C LEU A 151 35.75 -8.76 13.27
N ARG A 152 35.17 -8.00 12.32
CA ARG A 152 35.86 -6.86 11.70
C ARG A 152 36.16 -5.78 12.71
N ARG A 153 35.21 -5.42 13.58
CA ARG A 153 35.42 -4.43 14.66
C ARG A 153 36.50 -4.85 15.65
N LEU A 154 36.58 -6.14 15.99
CA LEU A 154 37.61 -6.66 16.88
C LEU A 154 38.99 -6.71 16.20
N ARG A 155 39.07 -6.75 14.86
CA ARG A 155 40.29 -6.83 14.09
C ARG A 155 40.89 -5.45 13.74
N GLU A 156 40.07 -4.37 13.86
CA GLU A 156 40.59 -3.00 13.70
C GLU A 156 41.32 -2.61 14.99
N PRO A 157 42.66 -2.42 14.97
CA PRO A 157 43.38 -1.99 16.16
C PRO A 157 42.92 -0.60 16.53
N SER A 158 42.58 -0.42 17.82
CA SER A 158 42.22 0.87 18.41
C SER A 158 43.30 1.92 18.12
N ALA A 159 43.07 2.70 17.06
CA ALA A 159 43.95 3.81 16.71
C ALA A 159 43.65 5.02 17.60
N SER A 160 43.94 4.91 18.93
CA SER A 160 43.99 6.10 19.79
C SER A 160 44.65 5.79 21.13
N GLN A 161 45.98 5.60 21.11
CA GLN A 161 46.83 5.92 22.26
C GLN A 161 48.17 6.46 21.75
N THR A 162 48.13 7.60 21.09
CA THR A 162 49.31 8.45 20.94
C THR A 162 49.47 9.19 22.29
N ARG A 163 50.41 8.75 23.12
CA ARG A 163 50.88 9.48 24.30
C ARG A 163 51.38 10.86 23.86
N PRO A 164 51.07 11.95 24.58
CA PRO A 164 51.66 13.24 24.34
C PRO A 164 53.17 13.18 24.71
N VAL A 165 54.02 13.55 23.74
CA VAL A 165 55.44 13.77 23.96
C VAL A 165 55.58 15.02 24.82
N VAL A 166 56.11 14.86 26.02
CA VAL A 166 56.55 15.94 26.87
C VAL A 166 57.81 16.53 26.27
N GLN A 167 57.70 17.73 25.72
CA GLN A 167 58.86 18.53 25.32
C GLN A 167 59.48 19.14 26.59
N GLY A 168 60.70 18.70 26.94
CA GLY A 168 61.51 19.30 27.95
C GLY A 168 62.07 20.65 27.50
N GLU A 169 62.00 21.65 28.33
CA GLU A 169 62.61 22.96 28.19
C GLU A 169 64.15 22.85 28.23
N PRO A 170 64.88 23.60 27.40
CA PRO A 170 66.33 23.78 27.59
C PRO A 170 66.62 24.94 28.56
N ARG A 171 67.63 24.75 29.38
CA ARG A 171 68.28 25.77 30.23
C ARG A 171 69.02 26.80 29.38
#